data_adec9bebd75bb378b07a8290d2c69442
#
_entry.id   adec9bebd75bb378b07a8290d2c69442
#
_cell.length_a   1.000
_cell.length_b   1.000
_cell.length_c   1.000
_cell.angle_alpha   90.00
_cell.angle_beta   90.00
_cell.angle_gamma   90.00
#
_symmetry.space_group_name_H-M   'P 1'
#
loop_
_entity.id
_entity.type
_entity.pdbx_description
1 polymer ?
#
loop_
_entity_poly.entity_id
_entity_poly.type
_entity_poly.pdbx_seq_one_letter_code
_entity_poly.pdbx_strand_id
1 'polypeptide(L)'
;MSGEEIIQAMRPGAQNPLEERSATDLGRFGLGLKTASFSQCRTLTVMSKIQGQSPEFWTWSLDHVARCDRWELVHWLPGGFEHELDNLASGTIVIWTDPDRIIPAATKAENENAKRKFSEAFDRVKKHLSMTFHRFLEAKSVAIHWCGHEIDPWNPFCPKESKVQIMPSEQIGEQVTVKGYILPHKNNFSSETAYRQAEGIFGFSAHQGFYVYRGDRLLLAGDWLGLFRKEEAYKLVRIQINLPNSVDSDWQIDIRKAKASPPVGCRQQPTQDRPATKELKFTDTADVSSDNGPDWNFKAYGWKRKKTTNGLS
;
A
#
# COMPACT_ATOMS: atom_id res chain seq x y z
N MET A 1 2.76 -1.29 -24.42
CA MET A 1 4.16 -1.79 -24.44
C MET A 1 4.38 -2.52 -25.75
N SER A 2 5.57 -2.39 -26.35
CA SER A 2 6.02 -3.24 -27.45
C SER A 2 6.37 -4.64 -26.96
N GLY A 3 6.60 -5.57 -27.89
CA GLY A 3 7.02 -6.94 -27.54
C GLY A 3 8.33 -6.96 -26.73
N GLU A 4 9.30 -6.13 -27.10
CA GLU A 4 10.57 -5.96 -26.36
C GLU A 4 10.34 -5.41 -24.95
N GLU A 5 9.48 -4.40 -24.80
CA GLU A 5 9.15 -3.84 -23.48
C GLU A 5 8.44 -4.86 -22.60
N ILE A 6 7.58 -5.71 -23.17
CA ILE A 6 6.95 -6.83 -22.41
C ILE A 6 8.02 -7.81 -21.93
N ILE A 7 8.95 -8.23 -22.81
CA ILE A 7 10.04 -9.14 -22.46
C ILE A 7 10.87 -8.55 -21.31
N GLN A 8 11.24 -7.28 -21.41
CA GLN A 8 11.97 -6.58 -20.33
C GLN A 8 11.15 -6.50 -19.04
N ALA A 9 9.87 -6.14 -19.11
CA ALA A 9 8.99 -6.09 -17.95
C ALA A 9 8.80 -7.46 -17.28
N MET A 10 8.84 -8.53 -18.06
CA MET A 10 8.71 -9.91 -17.56
C MET A 10 10.03 -10.51 -17.09
N ARG A 11 11.17 -9.92 -17.43
CA ARG A 11 12.48 -10.38 -16.96
C ARG A 11 12.63 -10.16 -15.44
N PRO A 12 13.00 -11.19 -14.65
CA PRO A 12 13.27 -11.02 -13.23
C PRO A 12 14.43 -10.06 -12.97
N GLY A 13 14.23 -9.07 -12.07
CA GLY A 13 15.28 -8.12 -11.72
C GLY A 13 15.68 -7.17 -12.86
N ALA A 14 14.79 -6.87 -13.79
CA ALA A 14 15.07 -6.00 -14.95
C ALA A 14 15.40 -4.54 -14.58
N GLN A 15 15.06 -4.11 -13.37
CA GLN A 15 15.32 -2.74 -12.92
C GLN A 15 16.33 -2.75 -11.77
N ASN A 16 17.35 -1.90 -11.87
CA ASN A 16 18.31 -1.68 -10.82
C ASN A 16 17.69 -0.80 -9.70
N PRO A 17 17.61 -1.27 -8.44
CA PRO A 17 17.06 -0.49 -7.33
C PRO A 17 17.82 0.80 -7.00
N LEU A 18 19.07 0.94 -7.48
CA LEU A 18 19.95 2.08 -7.22
C LEU A 18 19.84 3.19 -8.27
N GLU A 19 19.12 2.95 -9.38
CA GLU A 19 18.92 3.98 -10.41
C GLU A 19 17.97 5.07 -9.92
N GLU A 20 18.27 6.31 -10.29
CA GLU A 20 17.38 7.44 -10.03
C GLU A 20 16.03 7.26 -10.74
N ARG A 21 14.96 7.58 -10.04
CA ARG A 21 13.60 7.41 -10.53
C ARG A 21 12.80 8.67 -10.40
N SER A 22 11.79 8.79 -11.26
CA SER A 22 10.84 9.88 -11.14
C SER A 22 10.13 9.88 -9.80
N ALA A 23 9.78 11.04 -9.27
CA ALA A 23 9.06 11.19 -8.01
C ALA A 23 7.68 10.48 -8.03
N THR A 24 7.12 10.25 -9.22
CA THR A 24 5.83 9.58 -9.43
C THR A 24 5.95 8.07 -9.62
N ASP A 25 7.17 7.52 -9.73
CA ASP A 25 7.35 6.08 -9.93
C ASP A 25 7.03 5.30 -8.66
N LEU A 26 6.01 4.45 -8.72
CA LEU A 26 5.59 3.54 -7.66
C LEU A 26 6.39 2.23 -7.65
N GLY A 27 7.13 1.93 -8.72
CA GLY A 27 8.02 0.78 -8.83
C GLY A 27 9.29 0.95 -8.00
N ARG A 28 9.97 -0.12 -7.60
CA ARG A 28 11.30 -0.07 -6.99
C ARG A 28 12.21 -1.20 -7.42
N PHE A 29 11.73 -2.42 -7.46
CA PHE A 29 12.57 -3.62 -7.60
C PHE A 29 12.35 -4.36 -8.92
N GLY A 30 11.38 -3.97 -9.74
CA GLY A 30 11.05 -4.69 -10.97
C GLY A 30 10.58 -6.14 -10.77
N LEU A 31 10.26 -6.53 -9.52
CA LEU A 31 9.88 -7.89 -9.15
C LEU A 31 8.37 -8.07 -8.93
N GLY A 32 7.63 -6.97 -8.69
CA GLY A 32 6.25 -7.02 -8.19
C GLY A 32 5.31 -7.83 -9.07
N LEU A 33 5.32 -7.62 -10.38
CA LEU A 33 4.46 -8.35 -11.32
C LEU A 33 4.68 -9.86 -11.21
N LYS A 34 5.93 -10.31 -11.26
CA LYS A 34 6.29 -11.75 -11.27
C LYS A 34 6.02 -12.40 -9.92
N THR A 35 6.50 -11.81 -8.84
CA THR A 35 6.33 -12.40 -7.49
C THR A 35 4.88 -12.42 -7.04
N ALA A 36 4.10 -11.38 -7.36
CA ALA A 36 2.67 -11.36 -7.06
C ALA A 36 1.92 -12.43 -7.88
N SER A 37 2.20 -12.53 -9.19
CA SER A 37 1.54 -13.49 -10.07
C SER A 37 1.82 -14.93 -9.67
N PHE A 38 3.09 -15.31 -9.52
CA PHE A 38 3.46 -16.68 -9.16
C PHE A 38 3.14 -17.07 -7.71
N SER A 39 2.78 -16.11 -6.88
CA SER A 39 2.18 -16.40 -5.58
C SER A 39 0.71 -16.84 -5.68
N GLN A 40 0.08 -16.73 -6.86
CA GLN A 40 -1.35 -17.01 -7.08
C GLN A 40 -1.62 -17.99 -8.22
N CYS A 41 -0.78 -18.03 -9.24
CA CYS A 41 -0.99 -18.84 -10.45
C CYS A 41 0.30 -19.50 -10.93
N ARG A 42 0.16 -20.49 -11.80
CA ARG A 42 1.29 -21.17 -12.43
C ARG A 42 1.64 -20.60 -13.80
N THR A 43 0.72 -19.88 -14.42
CA THR A 43 0.91 -19.29 -15.75
C THR A 43 0.55 -17.81 -15.74
N LEU A 44 1.50 -16.97 -16.15
CA LEU A 44 1.38 -15.53 -16.26
C LEU A 44 1.54 -15.11 -17.71
N THR A 45 0.53 -14.52 -18.31
CA THR A 45 0.60 -13.92 -19.65
C THR A 45 0.45 -12.40 -19.53
N VAL A 46 1.28 -11.67 -20.24
CA VAL A 46 1.12 -10.23 -20.44
C VAL A 46 0.87 -9.98 -21.92
N MET A 47 -0.25 -9.33 -22.23
CA MET A 47 -0.61 -8.90 -23.57
C MET A 47 -0.72 -7.37 -23.58
N SER A 48 -0.14 -6.70 -24.56
CA SER A 48 -0.15 -5.25 -24.65
C SER A 48 -0.31 -4.78 -26.09
N LYS A 49 -1.00 -3.66 -26.26
CA LYS A 49 -1.22 -3.00 -27.54
C LYS A 49 -0.76 -1.57 -27.49
N ILE A 50 0.03 -1.17 -28.46
CA ILE A 50 0.39 0.22 -28.75
C ILE A 50 -0.57 0.73 -29.81
N GLN A 51 -0.93 2.02 -29.73
CA GLN A 51 -1.80 2.63 -30.71
C GLN A 51 -1.29 2.45 -32.14
N GLY A 52 -2.14 1.94 -33.03
CA GLY A 52 -1.82 1.67 -34.42
C GLY A 52 -1.04 0.39 -34.71
N GLN A 53 -0.82 -0.46 -33.67
CA GLN A 53 -0.13 -1.75 -33.82
C GLN A 53 -1.04 -2.90 -33.37
N SER A 54 -0.70 -4.10 -33.83
CA SER A 54 -1.32 -5.34 -33.32
C SER A 54 -0.88 -5.62 -31.87
N PRO A 55 -1.72 -6.29 -31.07
CA PRO A 55 -1.31 -6.71 -29.73
C PRO A 55 -0.13 -7.68 -29.77
N GLU A 56 0.81 -7.49 -28.84
CA GLU A 56 1.94 -8.39 -28.59
C GLU A 56 1.75 -9.07 -27.21
N PHE A 57 2.18 -10.32 -27.08
CA PHE A 57 2.00 -11.09 -25.85
C PHE A 57 3.15 -12.05 -25.59
N TRP A 58 3.43 -12.26 -24.30
CA TRP A 58 4.43 -13.21 -23.81
C TRP A 58 3.95 -13.89 -22.55
N THR A 59 4.29 -15.15 -22.40
CA THR A 59 3.83 -16.01 -21.31
C THR A 59 4.98 -16.65 -20.56
N TRP A 60 4.90 -16.60 -19.24
CA TRP A 60 5.66 -17.42 -18.31
C TRP A 60 4.80 -18.59 -17.84
N SER A 61 5.27 -19.82 -18.02
CA SER A 61 4.64 -21.02 -17.48
C SER A 61 5.64 -21.77 -16.61
N LEU A 62 5.32 -21.93 -15.32
CA LEU A 62 6.15 -22.71 -14.38
C LEU A 62 6.23 -24.19 -14.82
N ASP A 63 5.18 -24.71 -15.43
CA ASP A 63 5.16 -26.09 -15.96
C ASP A 63 6.05 -26.25 -17.18
N HIS A 64 6.12 -25.22 -18.04
CA HIS A 64 7.07 -25.22 -19.15
C HIS A 64 8.50 -25.18 -18.65
N VAL A 65 8.82 -24.26 -17.72
CA VAL A 65 10.15 -24.17 -17.09
C VAL A 65 10.55 -25.50 -16.45
N ALA A 66 9.65 -26.16 -15.72
CA ALA A 66 9.92 -27.44 -15.09
C ALA A 66 10.20 -28.57 -16.09
N ARG A 67 9.58 -28.53 -17.28
CA ARG A 67 9.78 -29.56 -18.32
C ARG A 67 11.07 -29.37 -19.11
N CYS A 68 11.42 -28.11 -19.45
CA CYS A 68 12.58 -27.82 -20.27
C CYS A 68 13.84 -27.47 -19.48
N ASP A 69 13.72 -27.31 -18.16
CA ASP A 69 14.78 -26.88 -17.23
C ASP A 69 15.46 -25.57 -17.67
N ARG A 70 14.68 -24.67 -18.27
CA ARG A 70 15.16 -23.35 -18.74
C ARG A 70 14.17 -22.26 -18.38
N TRP A 71 14.72 -21.14 -17.94
CA TRP A 71 13.95 -19.93 -17.71
C TRP A 71 13.75 -19.17 -19.03
N GLU A 72 12.67 -19.52 -19.75
CA GLU A 72 12.33 -18.89 -21.02
C GLU A 72 10.87 -18.47 -21.08
N LEU A 73 10.60 -17.36 -21.76
CA LEU A 73 9.27 -16.91 -22.12
C LEU A 73 8.82 -17.68 -23.37
N VAL A 74 7.55 -17.99 -23.42
CA VAL A 74 6.93 -18.59 -24.61
C VAL A 74 5.98 -17.59 -25.28
N HIS A 75 6.03 -17.53 -26.60
CA HIS A 75 5.09 -16.74 -27.38
C HIS A 75 3.80 -17.52 -27.56
N TRP A 76 2.99 -17.51 -26.54
CA TRP A 76 1.71 -18.24 -26.47
C TRP A 76 0.67 -17.41 -25.72
N LEU A 77 -0.58 -17.45 -26.17
CA LEU A 77 -1.72 -16.77 -25.55
C LEU A 77 -2.75 -17.84 -25.13
N PRO A 78 -3.25 -17.79 -23.88
CA PRO A 78 -4.40 -18.61 -23.48
C PRO A 78 -5.63 -18.29 -24.33
N GLY A 79 -6.39 -19.32 -24.72
CA GLY A 79 -7.61 -19.14 -25.53
C GLY A 79 -8.66 -18.27 -24.81
N GLY A 80 -9.39 -17.49 -25.61
CA GLY A 80 -10.47 -16.62 -25.14
C GLY A 80 -10.05 -15.18 -24.83
N PHE A 81 -8.77 -14.82 -25.05
CA PHE A 81 -8.26 -13.45 -24.81
C PHE A 81 -7.82 -12.73 -26.09
N GLU A 82 -7.98 -13.36 -27.23
CA GLU A 82 -7.46 -12.91 -28.53
C GLU A 82 -7.97 -11.51 -28.93
N HIS A 83 -9.20 -11.19 -28.53
CA HIS A 83 -9.91 -9.96 -28.95
C HIS A 83 -10.06 -8.91 -27.85
N GLU A 84 -9.51 -9.13 -26.67
CA GLU A 84 -9.71 -8.25 -25.50
C GLU A 84 -9.18 -6.82 -25.71
N LEU A 85 -8.17 -6.64 -26.56
CA LEU A 85 -7.60 -5.33 -26.88
C LEU A 85 -8.07 -4.74 -28.23
N ASP A 86 -8.92 -5.42 -28.98
CA ASP A 86 -9.27 -4.99 -30.36
C ASP A 86 -9.91 -3.60 -30.38
N ASN A 87 -10.81 -3.34 -29.45
CA ASN A 87 -11.58 -2.09 -29.35
C ASN A 87 -10.84 -0.96 -28.60
N LEU A 88 -9.63 -1.21 -28.11
CA LEU A 88 -8.83 -0.21 -27.39
C LEU A 88 -7.74 0.37 -28.30
N ALA A 89 -7.52 1.66 -28.21
CA ALA A 89 -6.40 2.32 -28.90
C ALA A 89 -5.05 1.81 -28.38
N SER A 90 -4.93 1.64 -27.10
CA SER A 90 -3.79 1.07 -26.41
C SER A 90 -4.21 0.46 -25.07
N GLY A 91 -3.42 -0.47 -24.55
CA GLY A 91 -3.72 -1.09 -23.27
C GLY A 91 -2.78 -2.24 -22.93
N THR A 92 -2.86 -2.71 -21.70
CA THR A 92 -2.13 -3.91 -21.24
C THR A 92 -3.05 -4.77 -20.40
N ILE A 93 -3.03 -6.06 -20.67
CA ILE A 93 -3.77 -7.09 -19.92
C ILE A 93 -2.77 -8.02 -19.27
N VAL A 94 -3.01 -8.33 -18.01
CA VAL A 94 -2.28 -9.34 -17.25
C VAL A 94 -3.23 -10.49 -16.99
N ILE A 95 -2.90 -11.67 -17.49
CA ILE A 95 -3.73 -12.86 -17.44
C ILE A 95 -3.07 -13.89 -16.53
N TRP A 96 -3.83 -14.37 -15.55
CA TRP A 96 -3.44 -15.48 -14.68
C TRP A 96 -4.26 -16.70 -15.05
N THR A 97 -3.57 -17.75 -15.47
CA THR A 97 -4.19 -19.07 -15.66
C THR A 97 -3.58 -20.08 -14.70
N ASP A 98 -4.27 -21.19 -14.49
CA ASP A 98 -3.90 -22.23 -13.52
C ASP A 98 -3.69 -21.66 -12.08
N PRO A 99 -4.73 -21.00 -11.51
CA PRO A 99 -4.66 -20.46 -10.15
C PRO A 99 -4.67 -21.60 -9.12
N ASP A 100 -3.51 -21.91 -8.54
CA ASP A 100 -3.32 -23.02 -7.60
C ASP A 100 -3.37 -22.60 -6.12
N ARG A 101 -3.35 -21.28 -5.84
CA ARG A 101 -3.33 -20.72 -4.49
C ARG A 101 -4.65 -20.08 -4.05
N ILE A 102 -5.32 -19.43 -4.99
CA ILE A 102 -6.62 -18.78 -4.72
C ILE A 102 -7.72 -19.84 -4.60
N ILE A 103 -7.68 -20.82 -5.49
CA ILE A 103 -8.61 -21.96 -5.54
C ILE A 103 -7.77 -23.23 -5.53
N PRO A 104 -7.81 -24.05 -4.45
CA PRO A 104 -7.10 -25.33 -4.45
C PRO A 104 -7.53 -26.19 -5.64
N ALA A 105 -6.59 -26.76 -6.38
CA ALA A 105 -6.82 -27.53 -7.61
C ALA A 105 -7.79 -28.70 -7.45
N ALA A 106 -7.95 -29.23 -6.22
CA ALA A 106 -8.90 -30.31 -5.91
C ALA A 106 -10.32 -29.80 -5.59
N THR A 107 -10.57 -28.49 -5.66
CA THR A 107 -11.88 -27.93 -5.30
C THR A 107 -12.85 -28.11 -6.45
N LYS A 108 -13.89 -28.94 -6.28
CA LYS A 108 -14.99 -29.04 -7.26
C LYS A 108 -15.70 -27.68 -7.35
N ALA A 109 -16.08 -27.29 -8.58
CA ALA A 109 -16.77 -26.03 -8.86
C ALA A 109 -18.09 -25.84 -8.07
N GLU A 110 -18.65 -26.91 -7.54
CA GLU A 110 -19.90 -26.94 -6.78
C GLU A 110 -19.70 -26.72 -5.27
N ASN A 111 -18.46 -26.55 -4.79
CA ASN A 111 -18.20 -26.38 -3.36
C ASN A 111 -18.56 -24.96 -2.92
N GLU A 112 -19.75 -24.80 -2.33
CA GLU A 112 -20.28 -23.51 -1.84
C GLU A 112 -19.36 -22.84 -0.78
N ASN A 113 -18.66 -23.61 0.04
CA ASN A 113 -17.72 -23.06 1.00
C ASN A 113 -16.48 -22.46 0.33
N ALA A 114 -16.00 -23.08 -0.77
CA ALA A 114 -14.89 -22.55 -1.56
C ALA A 114 -15.32 -21.28 -2.31
N LYS A 115 -16.53 -21.25 -2.89
CA LYS A 115 -17.11 -20.05 -3.53
C LYS A 115 -17.20 -18.89 -2.52
N ARG A 116 -17.72 -19.15 -1.32
CA ARG A 116 -17.83 -18.14 -0.27
C ARG A 116 -16.45 -17.58 0.12
N LYS A 117 -15.46 -18.44 0.38
CA LYS A 117 -14.08 -18.03 0.71
C LYS A 117 -13.44 -17.21 -0.42
N PHE A 118 -13.69 -17.59 -1.67
CA PHE A 118 -13.23 -16.83 -2.83
C PHE A 118 -13.87 -15.43 -2.86
N SER A 119 -15.20 -15.35 -2.70
CA SER A 119 -15.92 -14.08 -2.67
C SER A 119 -15.42 -13.17 -1.54
N GLU A 120 -15.23 -13.71 -0.33
CA GLU A 120 -14.67 -12.96 0.81
C GLU A 120 -13.24 -12.45 0.52
N ALA A 121 -12.41 -13.27 -0.15
CA ALA A 121 -11.07 -12.84 -0.56
C ALA A 121 -11.13 -11.74 -1.61
N PHE A 122 -12.05 -11.86 -2.56
CA PHE A 122 -12.28 -10.90 -3.63
C PHE A 122 -12.74 -9.54 -3.08
N ASP A 123 -13.67 -9.54 -2.13
CA ASP A 123 -14.12 -8.33 -1.43
C ASP A 123 -13.02 -7.65 -0.61
N ARG A 124 -12.14 -8.45 0.02
CA ARG A 124 -10.96 -7.91 0.72
C ARG A 124 -10.00 -7.20 -0.22
N VAL A 125 -9.76 -7.78 -1.41
CA VAL A 125 -8.92 -7.13 -2.44
C VAL A 125 -9.53 -5.82 -2.89
N LYS A 126 -10.84 -5.77 -3.19
CA LYS A 126 -11.56 -4.54 -3.55
C LYS A 126 -11.37 -3.44 -2.49
N LYS A 127 -11.63 -3.78 -1.22
CA LYS A 127 -11.45 -2.84 -0.10
C LYS A 127 -10.00 -2.40 0.08
N HIS A 128 -9.04 -3.32 -0.13
CA HIS A 128 -7.62 -3.00 -0.08
C HIS A 128 -7.23 -2.01 -1.18
N LEU A 129 -7.71 -2.19 -2.41
CA LEU A 129 -7.47 -1.25 -3.51
C LEU A 129 -8.08 0.13 -3.22
N SER A 130 -9.34 0.17 -2.74
CA SER A 130 -10.04 1.37 -2.31
C SER A 130 -9.23 2.18 -1.28
N MET A 131 -8.62 1.50 -0.31
CA MET A 131 -7.79 2.10 0.73
C MET A 131 -6.39 2.50 0.21
N THR A 132 -5.73 1.59 -0.51
CA THR A 132 -4.33 1.79 -0.92
C THR A 132 -4.17 2.92 -1.93
N PHE A 133 -5.14 3.08 -2.80
CA PHE A 133 -5.11 4.05 -3.89
C PHE A 133 -6.11 5.22 -3.69
N HIS A 134 -6.65 5.39 -2.49
CA HIS A 134 -7.71 6.38 -2.26
C HIS A 134 -7.35 7.79 -2.73
N ARG A 135 -6.10 8.24 -2.59
CA ARG A 135 -5.68 9.57 -3.03
C ARG A 135 -5.77 9.74 -4.55
N PHE A 136 -5.35 8.72 -5.29
CA PHE A 136 -5.45 8.72 -6.75
C PHE A 136 -6.92 8.69 -7.22
N LEU A 137 -7.77 7.90 -6.52
CA LEU A 137 -9.19 7.81 -6.80
C LEU A 137 -9.91 9.13 -6.46
N GLU A 138 -9.60 9.76 -5.32
CA GLU A 138 -10.14 11.05 -4.92
C GLU A 138 -9.75 12.18 -5.89
N ALA A 139 -8.49 12.17 -6.33
CA ALA A 139 -7.97 13.12 -7.33
C ALA A 139 -8.44 12.82 -8.75
N LYS A 140 -9.14 11.69 -8.98
CA LYS A 140 -9.56 11.18 -10.30
C LYS A 140 -8.40 11.09 -11.32
N SER A 141 -7.18 10.93 -10.83
CA SER A 141 -5.99 10.68 -11.67
C SER A 141 -5.90 9.22 -12.14
N VAL A 142 -6.56 8.32 -11.41
CA VAL A 142 -6.73 6.89 -11.74
C VAL A 142 -8.17 6.51 -11.44
N ALA A 143 -8.80 5.73 -12.32
CA ALA A 143 -10.05 5.02 -12.07
C ALA A 143 -9.75 3.52 -11.97
N ILE A 144 -10.27 2.86 -10.95
CA ILE A 144 -10.17 1.41 -10.80
C ILE A 144 -11.57 0.82 -10.95
N HIS A 145 -11.75 -0.04 -11.95
CA HIS A 145 -12.99 -0.77 -12.17
C HIS A 145 -12.86 -2.20 -11.63
N TRP A 146 -13.85 -2.63 -10.89
CA TRP A 146 -13.93 -3.96 -10.30
C TRP A 146 -15.21 -4.65 -10.77
N CYS A 147 -15.08 -5.66 -11.61
CA CYS A 147 -16.23 -6.31 -12.27
C CYS A 147 -17.18 -5.29 -12.96
N GLY A 148 -16.59 -4.34 -13.69
CA GLY A 148 -17.34 -3.32 -14.43
C GLY A 148 -17.83 -2.12 -13.60
N HIS A 149 -17.66 -2.11 -12.28
CA HIS A 149 -18.04 -1.01 -11.39
C HIS A 149 -16.83 -0.26 -10.88
N GLU A 150 -16.89 1.06 -10.92
CA GLU A 150 -15.83 1.91 -10.35
C GLU A 150 -15.74 1.74 -8.83
N ILE A 151 -14.53 1.68 -8.31
CA ILE A 151 -14.26 1.57 -6.86
C ILE A 151 -14.25 2.98 -6.25
N ASP A 152 -15.08 3.20 -5.23
CA ASP A 152 -15.02 4.41 -4.43
C ASP A 152 -13.78 4.44 -3.52
N PRO A 153 -13.16 5.61 -3.33
CA PRO A 153 -12.04 5.77 -2.41
C PRO A 153 -12.48 5.59 -0.95
N TRP A 154 -11.69 4.86 -0.18
CA TRP A 154 -11.82 4.82 1.28
C TRP A 154 -10.69 5.61 1.93
N ASN A 155 -11.00 6.84 2.35
CA ASN A 155 -10.04 7.70 3.02
C ASN A 155 -10.07 7.48 4.54
N PRO A 156 -8.95 7.01 5.15
CA PRO A 156 -8.91 6.68 6.58
C PRO A 156 -9.10 7.89 7.49
N PHE A 157 -8.93 9.10 6.98
CA PHE A 157 -9.02 10.34 7.77
C PHE A 157 -10.41 10.94 7.80
N CYS A 158 -11.37 10.35 7.11
CA CYS A 158 -12.77 10.76 7.06
C CYS A 158 -12.97 12.28 6.81
N PRO A 159 -12.41 12.85 5.72
CA PRO A 159 -12.37 14.30 5.51
C PRO A 159 -13.77 14.92 5.34
N LYS A 160 -14.80 14.12 5.10
CA LYS A 160 -16.20 14.57 4.97
C LYS A 160 -16.89 14.75 6.33
N GLU A 161 -16.31 14.23 7.40
CA GLU A 161 -16.84 14.33 8.76
C GLU A 161 -16.40 15.64 9.41
N SER A 162 -17.33 16.53 9.69
CA SER A 162 -17.04 17.89 10.19
C SER A 162 -16.44 17.94 11.59
N LYS A 163 -16.58 16.85 12.36
CA LYS A 163 -16.07 16.77 13.74
C LYS A 163 -14.74 16.00 13.87
N VAL A 164 -14.07 15.74 12.76
CA VAL A 164 -12.67 15.24 12.79
C VAL A 164 -11.78 16.35 13.31
N GLN A 165 -11.03 16.05 14.36
CA GLN A 165 -9.99 16.96 14.85
C GLN A 165 -8.72 16.77 14.02
N ILE A 166 -8.22 17.86 13.46
CA ILE A 166 -7.06 17.86 12.57
C ILE A 166 -5.94 18.64 13.27
N MET A 167 -4.82 17.97 13.50
CA MET A 167 -3.63 18.58 14.09
C MET A 167 -2.84 19.36 13.03
N PRO A 168 -2.04 20.37 13.42
CA PRO A 168 -1.12 21.03 12.52
C PRO A 168 -0.18 20.02 11.84
N SER A 169 0.18 20.28 10.59
CA SER A 169 1.18 19.48 9.91
C SER A 169 2.57 19.81 10.43
N GLU A 170 3.36 18.81 10.75
CA GLU A 170 4.73 18.94 11.23
C GLU A 170 5.69 18.32 10.21
N GLN A 171 6.92 18.86 10.16
CA GLN A 171 8.00 18.32 9.36
C GLN A 171 9.02 17.59 10.23
N ILE A 172 9.37 16.38 9.83
CA ILE A 172 10.46 15.59 10.43
C ILE A 172 11.63 15.60 9.45
N GLY A 173 12.71 16.28 9.83
CA GLY A 173 13.81 16.55 8.90
C GLY A 173 13.35 17.50 7.78
N GLU A 174 13.95 17.35 6.58
CA GLU A 174 13.69 18.28 5.46
C GLU A 174 12.55 17.83 4.54
N GLN A 175 12.10 16.57 4.62
CA GLN A 175 11.29 15.97 3.58
C GLN A 175 10.07 15.16 4.06
N VAL A 176 10.03 14.73 5.31
CA VAL A 176 8.93 13.90 5.84
C VAL A 176 7.90 14.78 6.50
N THR A 177 6.64 14.68 6.08
CA THR A 177 5.54 15.40 6.73
C THR A 177 4.67 14.45 7.53
N VAL A 178 4.27 14.91 8.72
CA VAL A 178 3.41 14.16 9.64
C VAL A 178 2.19 15.02 9.99
N LYS A 179 1.01 14.40 9.99
CA LYS A 179 -0.24 15.07 10.35
C LYS A 179 -1.13 14.14 11.15
N GLY A 180 -1.58 14.60 12.32
CA GLY A 180 -2.47 13.85 13.19
C GLY A 180 -3.95 14.13 12.90
N TYR A 181 -4.77 13.09 13.09
CA TYR A 181 -6.22 13.16 13.00
C TYR A 181 -6.84 12.36 14.14
N ILE A 182 -7.88 12.89 14.75
CA ILE A 182 -8.72 12.17 15.71
C ILE A 182 -10.12 12.10 15.12
N LEU A 183 -10.58 10.88 14.85
CA LEU A 183 -11.93 10.66 14.35
C LEU A 183 -12.96 10.94 15.45
N PRO A 184 -14.18 11.38 15.09
CA PRO A 184 -15.22 11.64 16.07
C PRO A 184 -15.66 10.37 16.79
N HIS A 185 -16.19 10.52 18.00
CA HIS A 185 -16.90 9.44 18.69
C HIS A 185 -18.14 9.02 17.89
N LYS A 186 -18.60 7.78 18.05
CA LYS A 186 -19.72 7.21 17.32
C LYS A 186 -20.92 8.16 17.19
N ASN A 187 -21.33 8.79 18.27
CA ASN A 187 -22.49 9.68 18.31
C ASN A 187 -22.28 11.03 17.60
N ASN A 188 -21.07 11.32 17.17
CA ASN A 188 -20.66 12.56 16.54
C ASN A 188 -20.41 12.42 15.04
N PHE A 189 -20.55 11.22 14.47
CA PHE A 189 -20.56 11.02 13.03
C PHE A 189 -21.85 11.56 12.41
N SER A 190 -21.79 11.96 11.16
CA SER A 190 -22.95 12.47 10.40
C SER A 190 -24.07 11.45 10.26
N SER A 191 -23.74 10.16 10.27
CA SER A 191 -24.70 9.04 10.23
C SER A 191 -24.08 7.74 10.76
N GLU A 192 -24.92 6.77 11.12
CA GLU A 192 -24.47 5.40 11.46
C GLU A 192 -23.75 4.74 10.26
N THR A 193 -24.16 5.01 9.03
CA THR A 193 -23.50 4.52 7.83
C THR A 193 -22.08 5.09 7.71
N ALA A 194 -21.91 6.39 7.95
CA ALA A 194 -20.58 7.03 7.95
C ALA A 194 -19.67 6.44 9.02
N TYR A 195 -20.20 6.20 10.22
CA TYR A 195 -19.46 5.52 11.28
C TYR A 195 -18.98 4.12 10.86
N ARG A 196 -19.90 3.29 10.30
CA ARG A 196 -19.54 1.95 9.82
C ARG A 196 -18.53 1.98 8.68
N GLN A 197 -18.64 2.94 7.77
CA GLN A 197 -17.64 3.13 6.72
C GLN A 197 -16.25 3.50 7.27
N ALA A 198 -16.21 4.33 8.33
CA ALA A 198 -14.98 4.74 8.98
C ALA A 198 -14.26 3.59 9.71
N GLU A 199 -14.98 2.52 10.10
CA GLU A 199 -14.37 1.31 10.67
C GLU A 199 -13.33 0.66 9.75
N GLY A 200 -13.52 0.79 8.43
CA GLY A 200 -12.65 0.17 7.45
C GLY A 200 -12.77 -1.37 7.40
N ILE A 201 -11.72 -2.01 6.89
CA ILE A 201 -11.76 -3.46 6.58
C ILE A 201 -11.81 -4.33 7.85
N PHE A 202 -11.12 -3.90 8.91
CA PHE A 202 -10.87 -4.69 10.12
C PHE A 202 -11.31 -4.01 11.42
N GLY A 203 -12.14 -2.96 11.33
CA GLY A 203 -12.61 -2.19 12.46
C GLY A 203 -11.63 -1.13 12.98
N PHE A 204 -12.13 -0.24 13.84
CA PHE A 204 -11.36 0.90 14.36
C PHE A 204 -10.06 0.49 15.06
N SER A 205 -10.09 -0.57 15.87
CA SER A 205 -8.92 -1.05 16.61
C SER A 205 -7.79 -1.55 15.70
N ALA A 206 -8.12 -2.10 14.53
CA ALA A 206 -7.12 -2.50 13.54
C ALA A 206 -6.53 -1.30 12.80
N HIS A 207 -7.33 -0.24 12.63
CA HIS A 207 -6.99 0.93 11.82
C HIS A 207 -6.39 2.10 12.63
N GLN A 208 -6.06 1.92 13.92
CA GLN A 208 -5.41 2.95 14.73
C GLN A 208 -3.92 3.08 14.38
N GLY A 209 -3.37 4.30 14.48
CA GLY A 209 -1.93 4.55 14.34
C GLY A 209 -1.52 5.17 13.01
N PHE A 210 -0.33 4.81 12.55
CA PHE A 210 0.31 5.43 11.40
C PHE A 210 -0.25 4.92 10.07
N TYR A 211 -0.34 5.86 9.13
CA TYR A 211 -0.65 5.66 7.72
C TYR A 211 0.49 6.22 6.90
N VAL A 212 1.31 5.35 6.34
CA VAL A 212 2.55 5.72 5.64
C VAL A 212 2.30 5.74 4.14
N TYR A 213 2.54 6.89 3.52
CA TYR A 213 2.39 7.11 2.09
C TYR A 213 3.74 7.34 1.43
N ARG A 214 3.88 6.84 0.21
CA ARG A 214 4.98 7.10 -0.70
C ARG A 214 4.43 7.38 -2.10
N GLY A 215 4.68 8.57 -2.63
CA GLY A 215 4.12 8.99 -3.92
C GLY A 215 2.60 8.81 -3.96
N ASP A 216 1.88 9.26 -2.93
CA ASP A 216 0.42 9.13 -2.73
C ASP A 216 -0.13 7.70 -2.62
N ARG A 217 0.70 6.67 -2.79
CA ARG A 217 0.31 5.30 -2.51
C ARG A 217 0.45 5.00 -1.02
N LEU A 218 -0.62 4.47 -0.42
CA LEU A 218 -0.56 3.98 0.95
C LEU A 218 0.24 2.67 1.01
N LEU A 219 1.31 2.66 1.79
CA LEU A 219 2.16 1.49 2.01
C LEU A 219 1.77 0.70 3.25
N LEU A 220 1.39 1.43 4.30
CA LEU A 220 1.05 0.85 5.60
C LEU A 220 -0.15 1.58 6.18
N ALA A 221 -1.11 0.83 6.69
CA ALA A 221 -2.36 1.31 7.24
C ALA A 221 -2.57 0.84 8.67
N GLY A 222 -2.72 1.77 9.59
CA GLY A 222 -3.15 1.48 10.95
C GLY A 222 -2.15 0.61 11.74
N ASP A 223 -0.89 0.99 11.77
CA ASP A 223 0.16 0.30 12.54
C ASP A 223 0.94 1.30 13.40
N TRP A 224 1.37 0.86 14.57
CA TRP A 224 2.18 1.69 15.46
C TRP A 224 3.69 1.51 15.26
N LEU A 225 4.13 0.79 14.23
CA LEU A 225 5.53 0.56 13.85
C LEU A 225 6.38 -0.04 14.98
N GLY A 226 5.74 -0.75 15.91
CA GLY A 226 6.39 -1.29 17.09
C GLY A 226 6.72 -0.26 18.19
N LEU A 227 6.32 1.01 18.02
CA LEU A 227 6.54 2.06 19.02
C LEU A 227 5.51 2.01 20.14
N PHE A 228 4.28 1.65 19.84
CA PHE A 228 3.17 1.54 20.78
C PHE A 228 2.40 0.26 20.59
N ARG A 229 1.62 -0.13 21.59
CA ARG A 229 0.65 -1.23 21.47
C ARG A 229 -0.69 -0.67 20.98
N LYS A 230 -1.46 -1.49 20.30
CA LYS A 230 -2.84 -1.15 19.94
C LYS A 230 -3.71 -1.24 21.19
N GLU A 231 -4.39 -0.14 21.51
CA GLU A 231 -5.28 -0.03 22.67
C GLU A 231 -6.61 0.59 22.27
N GLU A 232 -7.66 0.29 23.01
CA GLU A 232 -9.00 0.81 22.74
C GLU A 232 -9.05 2.35 22.84
N ALA A 233 -8.24 2.93 23.73
CA ALA A 233 -8.13 4.39 23.89
C ALA A 233 -7.67 5.11 22.62
N TYR A 234 -6.87 4.44 21.78
CA TYR A 234 -6.30 5.04 20.57
C TYR A 234 -7.04 4.67 19.28
N LYS A 235 -8.16 3.95 19.36
CA LYS A 235 -8.87 3.41 18.19
C LYS A 235 -9.30 4.46 17.15
N LEU A 236 -9.47 5.71 17.57
CA LEU A 236 -9.87 6.83 16.70
C LEU A 236 -8.69 7.64 16.18
N VAL A 237 -7.46 7.35 16.62
CA VAL A 237 -6.25 8.08 16.21
C VAL A 237 -5.76 7.58 14.87
N ARG A 238 -5.50 8.51 13.96
CA ARG A 238 -4.91 8.29 12.64
C ARG A 238 -3.76 9.27 12.44
N ILE A 239 -2.59 8.79 12.08
CA ILE A 239 -1.41 9.64 11.89
C ILE A 239 -0.90 9.41 10.47
N GLN A 240 -1.00 10.43 9.66
CA GLN A 240 -0.51 10.44 8.28
C GLN A 240 0.98 10.73 8.25
N ILE A 241 1.75 9.93 7.52
CA ILE A 241 3.18 10.15 7.25
C ILE A 241 3.37 10.13 5.73
N ASN A 242 3.90 11.20 5.16
CA ASN A 242 4.23 11.26 3.75
C ASN A 242 5.74 11.16 3.58
N LEU A 243 6.17 10.16 2.81
CA LEU A 243 7.56 9.89 2.48
C LEU A 243 7.80 10.23 1.00
N PRO A 244 8.76 11.09 0.67
CA PRO A 244 9.25 11.21 -0.69
C PRO A 244 10.13 10.01 -1.06
N ASN A 245 10.31 9.78 -2.37
CA ASN A 245 11.12 8.67 -2.87
C ASN A 245 12.59 8.71 -2.40
N SER A 246 13.09 9.90 -2.09
CA SER A 246 14.47 10.13 -1.64
C SER A 246 14.81 9.51 -0.29
N VAL A 247 13.82 9.19 0.55
CA VAL A 247 14.03 8.59 1.89
C VAL A 247 13.77 7.08 1.94
N ASP A 248 13.59 6.44 0.81
CA ASP A 248 13.29 5.00 0.72
C ASP A 248 14.33 4.11 1.42
N SER A 249 15.62 4.49 1.34
CA SER A 249 16.72 3.77 2.00
C SER A 249 16.65 3.86 3.52
N ASP A 250 16.29 5.03 4.05
CA ASP A 250 16.29 5.29 5.48
C ASP A 250 15.11 4.61 6.19
N TRP A 251 13.99 4.47 5.50
CA TRP A 251 12.76 3.87 6.02
C TRP A 251 12.65 2.37 5.79
N GLN A 252 13.67 1.71 5.22
CA GLN A 252 13.70 0.26 4.99
C GLN A 252 12.36 -0.29 4.46
N ILE A 253 11.86 0.32 3.37
CA ILE A 253 10.61 -0.09 2.75
C ILE A 253 10.77 -1.49 2.17
N ASP A 254 9.95 -2.44 2.63
CA ASP A 254 9.96 -3.84 2.16
C ASP A 254 9.61 -3.93 0.66
N ILE A 255 10.15 -4.94 -0.02
CA ILE A 255 9.86 -5.30 -1.41
C ILE A 255 8.36 -5.45 -1.66
N ARG A 256 7.62 -6.01 -0.72
CA ARG A 256 6.17 -6.18 -0.77
C ARG A 256 5.40 -4.88 -0.59
N LYS A 257 6.09 -3.79 -0.22
CA LYS A 257 5.47 -2.49 0.13
C LYS A 257 4.38 -2.64 1.22
N ALA A 258 4.51 -3.64 2.08
CA ALA A 258 3.59 -3.96 3.17
C ALA A 258 4.16 -3.64 4.55
N LYS A 259 5.43 -3.25 4.61
CA LYS A 259 6.11 -2.86 5.84
C LYS A 259 7.00 -1.66 5.55
N ALA A 260 6.97 -0.69 6.44
CA ALA A 260 7.93 0.39 6.54
C ALA A 260 8.49 0.35 7.96
N SER A 261 9.80 0.46 8.10
CA SER A 261 10.44 0.54 9.40
C SER A 261 11.05 1.92 9.54
N PRO A 262 10.71 2.67 10.60
CA PRO A 262 11.33 3.97 10.83
C PRO A 262 12.83 3.80 11.06
N PRO A 263 13.65 4.83 10.75
CA PRO A 263 15.09 4.82 11.00
C PRO A 263 15.41 4.44 12.44
N VAL A 264 16.55 3.78 12.65
CA VAL A 264 16.97 3.24 13.95
C VAL A 264 16.94 4.32 15.06
N GLY A 265 17.21 5.58 14.73
CA GLY A 265 17.10 6.70 15.67
C GLY A 265 15.68 6.98 16.20
N CYS A 266 14.62 6.52 15.50
CA CYS A 266 13.24 6.66 15.97
C CYS A 266 12.82 5.55 16.94
N ARG A 267 13.62 4.49 17.09
CA ARG A 267 13.26 3.28 17.86
C ARG A 267 13.84 3.25 19.29
N GLN A 268 14.61 4.24 19.71
CA GLN A 268 15.23 4.21 21.03
C GLN A 268 14.17 4.47 22.10
N GLN A 269 13.86 3.42 22.88
CA GLN A 269 13.16 3.57 24.16
C GLN A 269 14.01 4.39 25.13
N PRO A 270 13.41 5.22 26.00
CA PRO A 270 14.14 5.95 27.01
C PRO A 270 14.72 4.96 28.03
N THR A 271 16.03 4.78 28.01
CA THR A 271 16.77 4.27 29.14
C THR A 271 17.01 5.48 30.07
N GLN A 272 16.79 5.29 31.37
CA GLN A 272 16.71 6.30 32.42
C GLN A 272 17.94 7.23 32.61
N ASP A 273 19.03 7.07 31.81
CA ASP A 273 20.31 7.76 32.05
C ASP A 273 20.97 8.34 30.79
N ARG A 274 20.23 9.04 29.91
CA ARG A 274 20.88 9.81 28.84
C ARG A 274 20.24 11.19 28.63
N PRO A 275 21.06 12.26 28.43
CA PRO A 275 20.52 13.60 28.18
C PRO A 275 19.80 13.64 26.82
N ALA A 276 18.64 14.31 26.83
CA ALA A 276 17.61 14.39 25.82
C ALA A 276 18.11 14.55 24.38
N THR A 277 18.08 13.47 23.62
CA THR A 277 17.87 13.50 22.18
C THR A 277 16.37 13.66 21.95
N LYS A 278 15.97 14.63 21.13
CA LYS A 278 14.58 15.03 20.93
C LYS A 278 13.74 13.86 20.47
N GLU A 279 12.84 13.40 21.33
CA GLU A 279 11.91 12.29 21.16
C GLU A 279 10.59 12.80 20.60
N LEU A 280 9.90 11.93 19.83
CA LEU A 280 8.46 12.04 19.66
C LEU A 280 7.82 11.75 21.02
N LYS A 281 7.53 12.77 21.80
CA LYS A 281 6.79 12.62 23.05
C LYS A 281 5.32 12.86 22.78
N PHE A 282 4.53 11.82 22.93
CA PHE A 282 3.09 11.95 23.16
C PHE A 282 2.93 12.22 24.66
N THR A 283 2.69 13.46 25.04
CA THR A 283 2.36 13.77 26.44
C THR A 283 0.89 13.47 26.66
N ASP A 284 0.65 12.47 27.47
CA ASP A 284 -0.67 12.12 27.98
C ASP A 284 -1.02 13.10 29.12
N THR A 285 -1.75 14.17 28.81
CA THR A 285 -2.44 14.97 29.80
C THR A 285 -3.92 14.85 29.52
N ALA A 286 -4.49 13.70 29.89
CA ALA A 286 -5.92 13.53 29.95
C ALA A 286 -6.44 14.20 31.23
N ASP A 287 -6.88 15.44 31.10
CA ASP A 287 -7.74 16.04 32.12
C ASP A 287 -9.19 15.59 31.86
N VAL A 288 -9.67 14.65 32.64
CA VAL A 288 -10.98 13.99 32.49
C VAL A 288 -12.05 14.87 33.17
N SER A 289 -12.22 16.11 32.76
CA SER A 289 -13.26 16.98 33.32
C SER A 289 -13.96 17.88 32.31
N SER A 290 -14.25 17.40 31.10
CA SER A 290 -15.21 18.09 30.25
C SER A 290 -15.85 17.14 29.24
N ASP A 291 -17.12 17.38 28.92
CA ASP A 291 -17.97 16.64 27.96
C ASP A 291 -17.43 16.56 26.51
N ASN A 292 -16.20 17.00 26.25
CA ASN A 292 -15.59 17.14 24.91
C ASN A 292 -14.46 16.16 24.61
N GLY A 293 -14.25 15.13 25.41
CA GLY A 293 -13.17 14.15 25.17
C GLY A 293 -11.77 14.68 25.50
N PRO A 294 -10.75 13.82 25.60
CA PRO A 294 -9.41 14.22 25.99
C PRO A 294 -8.74 15.12 24.94
N ASP A 295 -8.16 16.24 25.38
CA ASP A 295 -7.30 17.10 24.57
C ASP A 295 -5.94 16.43 24.35
N TRP A 296 -5.67 16.05 23.11
CA TRP A 296 -4.40 15.46 22.70
C TRP A 296 -3.47 16.53 22.14
N ASN A 297 -2.34 16.77 22.77
CA ASN A 297 -1.28 17.62 22.25
C ASN A 297 -0.16 16.76 21.65
N PHE A 298 0.01 16.82 20.32
CA PHE A 298 1.11 16.18 19.60
C PHE A 298 2.21 17.23 19.35
N LYS A 299 3.44 16.96 19.76
CA LYS A 299 4.61 17.75 19.38
C LYS A 299 5.65 16.83 18.75
N ALA A 300 5.90 17.00 17.46
CA ALA A 300 7.03 16.38 16.79
C ALA A 300 8.27 17.30 16.94
N TYR A 301 9.38 16.75 17.39
CA TYR A 301 10.64 17.48 17.54
C TYR A 301 11.60 17.11 16.42
N GLY A 302 12.10 18.13 15.71
CA GLY A 302 12.93 17.98 14.51
C GLY A 302 14.28 17.29 14.74
N TRP A 303 14.72 16.55 13.77
CA TRP A 303 16.01 15.88 13.69
C TRP A 303 17.15 16.85 13.40
N LYS A 304 18.22 16.83 14.18
CA LYS A 304 19.53 17.37 13.79
C LYS A 304 20.49 16.19 13.55
N ARG A 305 20.95 16.03 12.32
CA ARG A 305 22.06 15.13 11.97
C ARG A 305 23.31 15.60 12.73
N LYS A 306 23.90 14.76 13.59
CA LYS A 306 25.26 14.97 14.05
C LYS A 306 26.20 14.80 12.86
N LYS A 307 26.83 15.87 12.39
CA LYS A 307 28.02 15.74 11.53
C LYS A 307 29.10 15.06 12.36
N THR A 308 29.45 13.84 12.01
CA THR A 308 30.70 13.22 12.44
C THR A 308 31.82 13.94 11.71
N THR A 309 32.49 14.85 12.38
CA THR A 309 33.81 15.31 11.95
C THR A 309 34.79 14.19 12.26
N ASN A 310 35.18 13.44 11.25
CA ASN A 310 36.39 12.62 11.31
C ASN A 310 37.56 13.59 11.33
N GLY A 311 38.13 13.81 12.53
CA GLY A 311 39.45 14.38 12.68
C GLY A 311 40.48 13.31 12.37
N LEU A 312 41.14 13.45 11.24
CA LEU A 312 42.44 12.87 10.98
C LEU A 312 43.48 13.77 11.62
N SER A 313 44.21 13.24 12.55
CA SER A 313 45.58 13.62 12.87
C SER A 313 46.40 12.38 13.14
#